data_35f788fa2c3c1a488035043cef1f18d6
#
_entry.id   35f788fa2c3c1a488035043cef1f18d6
#
_cell.length_a   1.000
_cell.length_b   1.000
_cell.length_c   1.000
_cell.angle_alpha   90.00
_cell.angle_beta   90.00
_cell.angle_gamma   90.00
#
_symmetry.space_group_name_H-M   'P 1'
#
loop_
_entity.id
_entity.type
_entity.pdbx_description
1 polymer ?
#
loop_
_entity_poly.entity_id
_entity_poly.type
_entity_poly.pdbx_seq_one_letter_code
_entity_poly.pdbx_strand_id
1 'polypeptide(L)'
;MSWLEKIPQKIKRAVGAAQRKNVPEGLWSKCESCMTVLYRTDLASNSEVCPKCSHHNRIGARDRLNQLLDAYEKRIEIGANVEPVDPLKFKDSKSYADRMKTAQKEGGEKDALIVMQGKIHGLDVVVAAFEFKFMGGSMGSVVGERFVRGVNAAIKNNTSFICISASGGARMQEGLLSLMQMAKTSAALTKLSSAGLPFISVLTDPTMGGVSASFAMLGDIIIAEPNALIGFAGPRVIEQTVRETLPEGFQRAEFLVDHGAVDLIVDRREMRQKIANILSSLMRVPKAA
;
A
#
# COMPACT_ATOMS: atom_id res chain seq x y z
N MET A 1 -53.87 -34.71 20.09
CA MET A 1 -54.02 -33.25 20.20
C MET A 1 -52.85 -32.72 21.02
N SER A 2 -52.03 -31.88 20.43
CA SER A 2 -50.77 -31.41 20.99
C SER A 2 -51.01 -30.32 22.03
N TRP A 3 -50.32 -30.40 23.18
CA TRP A 3 -50.31 -29.43 24.29
C TRP A 3 -50.04 -27.97 23.83
N LEU A 4 -49.42 -27.79 22.69
CA LEU A 4 -49.05 -26.50 22.12
C LEU A 4 -50.27 -25.66 21.60
N GLU A 5 -51.46 -26.24 21.45
CA GLU A 5 -52.64 -25.51 20.97
C GLU A 5 -53.37 -24.70 22.05
N LYS A 6 -53.01 -24.85 23.33
CA LYS A 6 -53.67 -24.19 24.46
C LYS A 6 -53.01 -22.90 24.95
N ILE A 7 -51.99 -22.41 24.27
CA ILE A 7 -51.28 -21.17 24.64
C ILE A 7 -52.08 -19.96 24.07
N PRO A 8 -52.52 -19.00 24.89
CA PRO A 8 -53.25 -17.83 24.42
C PRO A 8 -52.40 -17.01 23.42
N GLN A 9 -53.02 -16.53 22.34
CA GLN A 9 -52.33 -15.77 21.29
C GLN A 9 -51.54 -14.54 21.76
N LYS A 10 -51.89 -13.96 22.90
CA LYS A 10 -51.17 -12.84 23.52
C LYS A 10 -49.78 -13.23 24.01
N ILE A 11 -49.57 -14.48 24.41
CA ILE A 11 -48.24 -14.98 24.88
C ILE A 11 -47.33 -15.28 23.68
N LYS A 12 -47.89 -15.72 22.53
CA LYS A 12 -47.12 -15.94 21.29
C LYS A 12 -46.52 -14.65 20.73
N ARG A 13 -47.15 -13.49 20.97
CA ARG A 13 -46.64 -12.18 20.52
C ARG A 13 -45.51 -11.64 21.43
N ALA A 14 -45.46 -12.04 22.71
CA ALA A 14 -44.43 -11.58 23.65
C ALA A 14 -43.07 -12.32 23.51
N VAL A 15 -43.08 -13.53 22.96
CA VAL A 15 -41.84 -14.34 22.76
C VAL A 15 -41.18 -14.07 21.40
N GLY A 16 -41.89 -13.37 20.49
CA GLY A 16 -41.42 -13.08 19.11
C GLY A 16 -40.71 -11.74 18.94
N ALA A 17 -40.66 -10.87 19.95
CA ALA A 17 -40.13 -9.52 19.85
C ALA A 17 -38.93 -9.26 20.75
N ALA A 18 -37.97 -10.19 20.82
CA ALA A 18 -36.62 -9.80 21.11
C ALA A 18 -36.14 -9.03 19.87
N GLN A 19 -36.21 -7.68 19.94
CA GLN A 19 -35.53 -6.84 18.95
C GLN A 19 -34.09 -7.34 18.83
N ARG A 20 -33.77 -8.05 17.75
CA ARG A 20 -32.39 -8.22 17.30
C ARG A 20 -31.85 -6.80 17.17
N LYS A 21 -31.06 -6.35 18.15
CA LYS A 21 -30.26 -5.14 17.99
C LYS A 21 -29.47 -5.39 16.70
N ASN A 22 -29.85 -4.76 15.61
CA ASN A 22 -29.04 -4.73 14.41
C ASN A 22 -27.70 -4.13 14.83
N VAL A 23 -26.70 -4.98 14.95
CA VAL A 23 -25.31 -4.52 15.09
C VAL A 23 -25.04 -3.73 13.81
N PRO A 24 -24.66 -2.45 13.90
CA PRO A 24 -24.38 -1.67 12.72
C PRO A 24 -23.39 -2.41 11.82
N GLU A 25 -23.72 -2.53 10.54
CA GLU A 25 -22.82 -3.14 9.56
C GLU A 25 -21.50 -2.36 9.55
N GLY A 26 -20.37 -3.07 9.50
CA GLY A 26 -19.03 -2.46 9.43
C GLY A 26 -18.28 -2.30 10.76
N LEU A 27 -18.89 -2.61 11.92
CA LEU A 27 -18.19 -2.57 13.22
C LEU A 27 -17.18 -3.69 13.40
N TRP A 28 -17.35 -4.80 12.71
CA TRP A 28 -16.51 -5.99 12.82
C TRP A 28 -15.79 -6.30 11.51
N SER A 29 -14.57 -6.76 11.62
CA SER A 29 -13.73 -7.25 10.53
C SER A 29 -13.20 -8.63 10.90
N LYS A 30 -12.89 -9.43 9.91
CA LYS A 30 -12.29 -10.75 10.10
C LYS A 30 -10.86 -10.72 9.59
N CYS A 31 -9.90 -11.13 10.41
CA CYS A 31 -8.51 -11.25 9.97
C CYS A 31 -8.40 -12.28 8.85
N GLU A 32 -7.77 -11.93 7.74
CA GLU A 32 -7.60 -12.81 6.58
C GLU A 32 -6.68 -14.01 6.87
N SER A 33 -5.77 -13.87 7.83
CA SER A 33 -4.82 -14.94 8.20
C SER A 33 -5.39 -15.88 9.27
N CYS A 34 -5.69 -15.38 10.49
CA CYS A 34 -6.11 -16.23 11.60
C CYS A 34 -7.63 -16.36 11.78
N MET A 35 -8.41 -15.74 10.89
CA MET A 35 -9.88 -15.77 10.85
C MET A 35 -10.57 -15.23 12.12
N THR A 36 -9.84 -14.64 13.05
CA THR A 36 -10.40 -14.01 14.25
C THR A 36 -11.25 -12.81 13.85
N VAL A 37 -12.41 -12.69 14.52
CA VAL A 37 -13.27 -11.51 14.39
C VAL A 37 -12.70 -10.39 15.28
N LEU A 38 -12.48 -9.22 14.68
CA LEU A 38 -11.84 -8.07 15.30
C LEU A 38 -12.78 -6.86 15.24
N TYR A 39 -12.72 -6.01 16.24
CA TYR A 39 -13.43 -4.75 16.21
C TYR A 39 -12.65 -3.75 15.32
N ARG A 40 -13.36 -3.06 14.42
CA ARG A 40 -12.72 -2.17 13.44
C ARG A 40 -11.90 -1.04 14.07
N THR A 41 -12.37 -0.48 15.18
CA THR A 41 -11.64 0.57 15.91
C THR A 41 -10.35 0.04 16.53
N ASP A 42 -10.36 -1.20 17.06
CA ASP A 42 -9.16 -1.80 17.64
C ASP A 42 -8.13 -2.12 16.56
N LEU A 43 -8.59 -2.57 15.40
CA LEU A 43 -7.73 -2.82 14.25
C LEU A 43 -7.10 -1.52 13.74
N ALA A 44 -7.90 -0.46 13.59
CA ALA A 44 -7.43 0.85 13.16
C ALA A 44 -6.43 1.46 14.15
N SER A 45 -6.69 1.38 15.47
CA SER A 45 -5.76 1.86 16.51
C SER A 45 -4.44 1.08 16.54
N ASN A 46 -4.44 -0.19 16.08
CA ASN A 46 -3.26 -1.03 15.94
C ASN A 46 -2.66 -0.97 14.51
N SER A 47 -2.85 0.14 13.80
CA SER A 47 -2.31 0.36 12.44
C SER A 47 -2.74 -0.71 11.42
N GLU A 48 -3.96 -1.24 11.55
CA GLU A 48 -4.50 -2.34 10.73
C GLU A 48 -3.65 -3.64 10.82
N VAL A 49 -2.88 -3.82 11.88
CA VAL A 49 -2.16 -5.05 12.20
C VAL A 49 -3.03 -5.89 13.15
N CYS A 50 -3.22 -7.16 12.84
CA CYS A 50 -4.02 -8.05 13.68
C CYS A 50 -3.39 -8.22 15.06
N PRO A 51 -4.07 -7.87 16.16
CA PRO A 51 -3.50 -7.98 17.50
C PRO A 51 -3.26 -9.43 17.94
N LYS A 52 -3.90 -10.42 17.27
CA LYS A 52 -3.79 -11.83 17.61
C LYS A 52 -2.65 -12.56 16.91
N CYS A 53 -2.45 -12.31 15.61
CA CYS A 53 -1.46 -13.04 14.81
C CYS A 53 -0.43 -12.14 14.13
N SER A 54 -0.47 -10.83 14.39
CA SER A 54 0.40 -9.81 13.77
C SER A 54 0.34 -9.76 12.24
N HIS A 55 -0.73 -10.31 11.62
CA HIS A 55 -0.94 -10.17 10.19
C HIS A 55 -1.16 -8.70 9.81
N HIS A 56 -0.41 -8.21 8.84
CA HIS A 56 -0.50 -6.85 8.32
C HIS A 56 -1.59 -6.78 7.24
N ASN A 57 -2.78 -6.28 7.60
CA ASN A 57 -3.83 -6.06 6.62
C ASN A 57 -3.46 -4.93 5.67
N ARG A 58 -4.02 -4.94 4.45
CA ARG A 58 -3.83 -3.85 3.49
C ARG A 58 -4.49 -2.58 3.98
N ILE A 59 -3.78 -1.45 3.83
CA ILE A 59 -4.30 -0.12 4.15
C ILE A 59 -4.15 0.81 2.96
N GLY A 60 -4.99 1.85 2.92
CA GLY A 60 -4.96 2.87 1.88
C GLY A 60 -3.71 3.77 1.95
N ALA A 61 -3.41 4.42 0.83
CA ALA A 61 -2.26 5.31 0.74
C ALA A 61 -2.35 6.48 1.74
N ARG A 62 -3.53 7.08 1.92
CA ARG A 62 -3.71 8.18 2.89
C ARG A 62 -3.52 7.74 4.33
N ASP A 63 -3.99 6.54 4.68
CA ASP A 63 -3.80 5.99 6.03
C ASP A 63 -2.31 5.75 6.31
N ARG A 64 -1.56 5.23 5.32
CA ARG A 64 -0.10 5.09 5.42
C ARG A 64 0.60 6.44 5.63
N LEU A 65 0.24 7.44 4.83
CA LEU A 65 0.78 8.79 4.97
C LEU A 65 0.43 9.41 6.32
N ASN A 66 -0.78 9.15 6.83
CA ASN A 66 -1.21 9.63 8.14
C ASN A 66 -0.47 8.95 9.30
N GLN A 67 -0.15 7.67 9.19
CA GLN A 67 0.63 6.96 10.20
C GLN A 67 2.11 7.38 10.22
N LEU A 68 2.66 7.76 9.06
CA LEU A 68 4.08 8.06 8.91
C LEU A 68 4.41 9.53 9.16
N LEU A 69 3.63 10.45 8.58
CA LEU A 69 3.91 11.88 8.61
C LEU A 69 3.36 12.56 9.88
N ASP A 70 4.03 13.61 10.31
CA ASP A 70 3.59 14.53 11.37
C ASP A 70 2.26 15.19 11.00
N ALA A 71 1.68 16.01 11.88
CA ALA A 71 0.33 16.59 11.76
C ALA A 71 -0.01 17.14 10.35
N TYR A 72 -1.26 16.93 9.93
CA TYR A 72 -1.77 17.18 8.58
C TYR A 72 -1.59 18.62 8.07
N GLU A 73 -1.67 19.62 8.94
CA GLU A 73 -1.69 21.06 8.59
C GLU A 73 -0.45 21.58 7.85
N LYS A 74 0.64 20.80 7.84
CA LYS A 74 1.92 21.17 7.20
C LYS A 74 2.28 20.30 6.01
N ARG A 75 1.33 19.52 5.48
CA ARG A 75 1.58 18.60 4.36
C ARG A 75 1.17 19.23 3.04
N ILE A 76 1.96 18.99 1.99
CA ILE A 76 1.70 19.46 0.63
C ILE A 76 1.61 18.25 -0.29
N GLU A 77 0.46 18.04 -0.93
CA GLU A 77 0.28 16.99 -1.92
C GLU A 77 0.90 17.42 -3.26
N ILE A 78 1.81 16.59 -3.79
CA ILE A 78 2.54 16.83 -5.02
C ILE A 78 1.87 16.10 -6.18
N GLY A 79 1.54 16.84 -7.26
CA GLY A 79 0.96 16.25 -8.45
C GLY A 79 -0.51 15.82 -8.32
N ALA A 80 -1.26 16.35 -7.34
CA ALA A 80 -2.69 16.07 -7.15
C ALA A 80 -3.56 16.39 -8.39
N ASN A 81 -3.09 17.31 -9.23
CA ASN A 81 -3.74 17.73 -10.47
C ASN A 81 -3.43 16.82 -11.68
N VAL A 82 -2.52 15.84 -11.53
CA VAL A 82 -2.20 14.90 -12.61
C VAL A 82 -3.27 13.80 -12.62
N GLU A 83 -3.94 13.66 -13.76
CA GLU A 83 -5.03 12.71 -13.93
C GLU A 83 -4.72 11.75 -15.10
N PRO A 84 -5.22 10.50 -15.04
CA PRO A 84 -5.00 9.52 -16.07
C PRO A 84 -5.78 9.91 -17.35
N VAL A 85 -5.16 9.62 -18.48
CA VAL A 85 -5.78 9.72 -19.80
C VAL A 85 -5.78 8.34 -20.47
N ASP A 86 -6.66 8.11 -21.42
CA ASP A 86 -6.72 6.87 -22.22
C ASP A 86 -6.27 7.13 -23.65
N PRO A 87 -4.94 7.24 -23.92
CA PRO A 87 -4.43 7.55 -25.25
C PRO A 87 -4.61 6.39 -26.24
N LEU A 88 -4.71 5.16 -25.72
CA LEU A 88 -4.83 3.94 -26.53
C LEU A 88 -6.28 3.58 -26.81
N LYS A 89 -7.25 4.22 -26.12
CA LYS A 89 -8.67 3.84 -26.14
C LYS A 89 -8.85 2.35 -25.87
N PHE A 90 -8.08 1.85 -24.86
CA PHE A 90 -8.01 0.44 -24.55
C PHE A 90 -9.38 -0.10 -24.12
N LYS A 91 -9.73 -1.26 -24.66
CA LYS A 91 -10.96 -1.97 -24.33
C LYS A 91 -10.72 -3.48 -24.35
N ASP A 92 -11.02 -4.14 -23.25
CA ASP A 92 -11.19 -5.59 -23.16
C ASP A 92 -12.69 -5.89 -22.92
N SER A 93 -13.06 -6.53 -21.83
CA SER A 93 -14.47 -6.67 -21.40
C SER A 93 -15.14 -5.35 -21.02
N LYS A 94 -14.35 -4.35 -20.60
CA LYS A 94 -14.75 -2.96 -20.28
C LYS A 94 -13.74 -1.98 -20.83
N SER A 95 -14.17 -0.73 -21.13
CA SER A 95 -13.23 0.31 -21.53
C SER A 95 -12.31 0.70 -20.36
N TYR A 96 -11.09 1.15 -20.67
CA TYR A 96 -10.18 1.65 -19.63
C TYR A 96 -10.77 2.87 -18.92
N ALA A 97 -11.44 3.76 -19.64
CA ALA A 97 -12.14 4.90 -19.07
C ALA A 97 -13.20 4.49 -18.02
N ASP A 98 -13.96 3.41 -18.26
CA ASP A 98 -14.94 2.92 -17.30
C ASP A 98 -14.28 2.27 -16.08
N ARG A 99 -13.17 1.55 -16.28
CA ARG A 99 -12.37 1.00 -15.18
C ARG A 99 -11.80 2.09 -14.29
N MET A 100 -11.28 3.17 -14.87
CA MET A 100 -10.78 4.33 -14.13
C MET A 100 -11.87 4.97 -13.27
N LYS A 101 -13.05 5.24 -13.86
CA LYS A 101 -14.19 5.81 -13.12
C LYS A 101 -14.62 4.93 -11.95
N THR A 102 -14.66 3.61 -12.18
CA THR A 102 -14.99 2.65 -11.12
C THR A 102 -13.96 2.68 -10.00
N ALA A 103 -12.67 2.61 -10.34
CA ALA A 103 -11.59 2.64 -9.38
C ALA A 103 -11.52 3.96 -8.57
N GLN A 104 -11.78 5.10 -9.22
CA GLN A 104 -11.87 6.40 -8.57
C GLN A 104 -13.03 6.46 -7.57
N LYS A 105 -14.18 5.89 -7.94
CA LYS A 105 -15.36 5.85 -7.06
C LYS A 105 -15.15 4.93 -5.85
N GLU A 106 -14.52 3.77 -6.05
CA GLU A 106 -14.30 2.76 -5.00
C GLU A 106 -13.12 3.13 -4.08
N GLY A 107 -12.05 3.65 -4.65
CA GLY A 107 -10.81 3.99 -3.94
C GLY A 107 -10.76 5.41 -3.39
N GLY A 108 -11.61 6.32 -3.88
CA GLY A 108 -11.62 7.74 -3.50
C GLY A 108 -10.42 8.54 -4.04
N GLU A 109 -9.53 7.90 -4.78
CA GLU A 109 -8.30 8.52 -5.32
C GLU A 109 -8.33 8.62 -6.84
N LYS A 110 -7.65 9.62 -7.38
CA LYS A 110 -7.59 9.85 -8.83
C LYS A 110 -6.70 8.85 -9.58
N ASP A 111 -5.68 8.30 -8.91
CA ASP A 111 -4.77 7.27 -9.42
C ASP A 111 -4.07 6.52 -8.27
N ALA A 112 -3.27 5.51 -8.60
CA ALA A 112 -2.67 4.56 -7.69
C ALA A 112 -1.50 5.09 -6.83
N LEU A 113 -1.06 6.35 -6.99
CA LEU A 113 0.04 6.92 -6.20
C LEU A 113 -0.33 8.29 -5.64
N ILE A 114 -0.11 8.47 -4.34
CA ILE A 114 -0.18 9.77 -3.66
C ILE A 114 1.21 10.14 -3.21
N VAL A 115 1.61 11.40 -3.45
CA VAL A 115 2.91 11.93 -3.03
C VAL A 115 2.70 13.13 -2.14
N MET A 116 3.30 13.11 -0.96
CA MET A 116 3.23 14.21 -0.01
C MET A 116 4.61 14.66 0.46
N GLN A 117 4.79 15.96 0.51
CA GLN A 117 5.85 16.59 1.28
C GLN A 117 5.35 16.82 2.70
N GLY A 118 6.17 16.50 3.69
CA GLY A 118 5.84 16.67 5.11
C GLY A 118 7.04 16.44 5.99
N LYS A 119 6.80 16.04 7.24
CA LYS A 119 7.86 15.73 8.20
C LYS A 119 7.60 14.37 8.87
N ILE A 120 8.68 13.72 9.29
CA ILE A 120 8.66 12.54 10.16
C ILE A 120 9.48 12.87 11.40
N HIS A 121 8.87 12.95 12.58
CA HIS A 121 9.54 13.40 13.80
C HIS A 121 10.35 14.70 13.58
N GLY A 122 9.76 15.68 12.87
CA GLY A 122 10.40 16.94 12.57
C GLY A 122 11.37 16.95 11.39
N LEU A 123 11.80 15.80 10.87
CA LEU A 123 12.68 15.67 9.70
C LEU A 123 11.88 15.89 8.42
N ASP A 124 12.32 16.80 7.55
CA ASP A 124 11.69 17.03 6.25
C ASP A 124 11.85 15.83 5.32
N VAL A 125 10.75 15.42 4.68
CA VAL A 125 10.70 14.27 3.78
C VAL A 125 9.70 14.50 2.65
N VAL A 126 9.90 13.77 1.54
CA VAL A 126 8.88 13.56 0.53
C VAL A 126 8.52 12.07 0.51
N VAL A 127 7.24 11.75 0.68
CA VAL A 127 6.76 10.36 0.77
C VAL A 127 5.76 10.08 -0.33
N ALA A 128 5.98 9.02 -1.09
CA ALA A 128 5.05 8.44 -2.04
C ALA A 128 4.43 7.17 -1.44
N ALA A 129 3.11 7.02 -1.53
CA ALA A 129 2.41 5.82 -1.07
C ALA A 129 1.42 5.33 -2.13
N PHE A 130 1.42 4.03 -2.37
CA PHE A 130 0.54 3.39 -3.32
C PHE A 130 -0.86 3.14 -2.75
N GLU A 131 -1.89 3.41 -3.58
CA GLU A 131 -3.27 3.04 -3.32
C GLU A 131 -3.61 1.75 -4.06
N PHE A 132 -3.59 0.63 -3.32
CA PHE A 132 -3.83 -0.68 -3.92
C PHE A 132 -5.27 -0.87 -4.42
N LYS A 133 -6.25 -0.18 -3.82
CA LYS A 133 -7.65 -0.23 -4.27
C LYS A 133 -7.83 0.37 -5.66
N PHE A 134 -6.94 1.28 -6.07
CA PHE A 134 -6.96 1.80 -7.43
C PHE A 134 -6.29 0.80 -8.38
N MET A 135 -7.08 -0.02 -9.07
CA MET A 135 -6.63 -0.98 -10.09
C MET A 135 -5.44 -1.86 -9.66
N GLY A 136 -5.47 -2.37 -8.39
CA GLY A 136 -4.40 -3.20 -7.85
C GLY A 136 -3.09 -2.45 -7.63
N GLY A 137 -3.11 -1.13 -7.44
CA GLY A 137 -1.90 -0.32 -7.29
C GLY A 137 -1.05 -0.29 -8.55
N SER A 138 -1.61 -0.58 -9.73
CA SER A 138 -0.83 -0.73 -10.96
C SER A 138 -0.19 0.58 -11.42
N MET A 139 1.07 0.49 -11.85
CA MET A 139 1.86 1.62 -12.31
C MET A 139 1.44 2.02 -13.74
N GLY A 140 0.75 3.14 -13.88
CA GLY A 140 0.49 3.84 -15.14
C GLY A 140 1.31 5.13 -15.26
N SER A 141 1.03 5.90 -16.30
CA SER A 141 1.71 7.16 -16.62
C SER A 141 1.62 8.19 -15.48
N VAL A 142 0.47 8.27 -14.80
CA VAL A 142 0.27 9.15 -13.64
C VAL A 142 1.16 8.75 -12.47
N VAL A 143 1.28 7.46 -12.18
CA VAL A 143 2.18 6.96 -11.12
C VAL A 143 3.61 7.41 -11.39
N GLY A 144 4.12 7.17 -12.61
CA GLY A 144 5.47 7.59 -12.97
C GLY A 144 5.67 9.11 -12.91
N GLU A 145 4.68 9.89 -13.36
CA GLU A 145 4.75 11.35 -13.30
C GLU A 145 4.75 11.89 -11.86
N ARG A 146 3.84 11.41 -11.02
CA ARG A 146 3.78 11.82 -9.61
C ARG A 146 5.05 11.41 -8.86
N PHE A 147 5.58 10.20 -9.13
CA PHE A 147 6.84 9.74 -8.56
C PHE A 147 8.00 10.69 -8.90
N VAL A 148 8.16 11.02 -10.19
CA VAL A 148 9.22 11.95 -10.66
C VAL A 148 9.07 13.34 -10.06
N ARG A 149 7.84 13.86 -9.95
CA ARG A 149 7.58 15.13 -9.27
C ARG A 149 7.96 15.08 -7.79
N GLY A 150 7.69 13.97 -7.12
CA GLY A 150 8.12 13.73 -5.75
C GLY A 150 9.64 13.74 -5.59
N VAL A 151 10.35 13.01 -6.44
CA VAL A 151 11.82 13.01 -6.48
C VAL A 151 12.37 14.42 -6.74
N ASN A 152 11.84 15.14 -7.72
CA ASN A 152 12.27 16.50 -8.01
C ASN A 152 12.00 17.46 -6.83
N ALA A 153 10.90 17.28 -6.10
CA ALA A 153 10.61 18.05 -4.91
C ALA A 153 11.59 17.73 -3.77
N ALA A 154 11.96 16.45 -3.60
CA ALA A 154 12.99 16.05 -2.64
C ALA A 154 14.34 16.69 -2.94
N ILE A 155 14.77 16.67 -4.20
CA ILE A 155 16.01 17.34 -4.65
C ILE A 155 15.95 18.85 -4.39
N LYS A 156 14.86 19.50 -4.81
CA LYS A 156 14.68 20.95 -4.62
C LYS A 156 14.75 21.38 -3.17
N ASN A 157 14.21 20.56 -2.25
CA ASN A 157 14.13 20.86 -0.84
C ASN A 157 15.31 20.27 -0.04
N ASN A 158 16.28 19.64 -0.71
CA ASN A 158 17.43 18.97 -0.09
C ASN A 158 17.00 17.97 1.00
N THR A 159 16.05 17.10 0.67
CA THR A 159 15.46 16.14 1.62
C THR A 159 15.39 14.74 1.02
N SER A 160 15.18 13.74 1.87
CA SER A 160 15.03 12.34 1.46
C SER A 160 13.73 12.07 0.71
N PHE A 161 13.75 11.02 -0.12
CA PHE A 161 12.57 10.48 -0.76
C PHE A 161 12.25 9.09 -0.22
N ILE A 162 10.98 8.82 0.06
CA ILE A 162 10.50 7.53 0.58
C ILE A 162 9.38 7.05 -0.35
N CYS A 163 9.38 5.78 -0.73
CA CYS A 163 8.26 5.20 -1.48
C CYS A 163 7.74 3.95 -0.77
N ILE A 164 6.44 3.94 -0.44
CA ILE A 164 5.74 2.79 0.12
C ILE A 164 4.97 2.11 -1.00
N SER A 165 5.48 0.99 -1.47
CA SER A 165 4.97 0.25 -2.62
C SER A 165 3.91 -0.77 -2.20
N ALA A 166 2.77 -0.75 -2.90
CA ALA A 166 1.73 -1.77 -2.85
C ALA A 166 1.14 -1.91 -4.27
N SER A 167 1.63 -2.87 -5.07
CA SER A 167 1.33 -2.90 -6.49
C SER A 167 1.39 -4.30 -7.11
N GLY A 168 0.44 -4.57 -8.01
CA GLY A 168 0.47 -5.74 -8.88
C GLY A 168 1.42 -5.61 -10.08
N GLY A 169 2.02 -4.43 -10.32
CA GLY A 169 2.98 -4.20 -11.41
C GLY A 169 2.55 -3.13 -12.42
N ALA A 170 3.00 -3.24 -13.66
CA ALA A 170 2.69 -2.29 -14.74
C ALA A 170 1.21 -2.37 -15.17
N ARG A 171 0.59 -1.22 -15.44
CA ARG A 171 -0.82 -1.10 -15.84
C ARG A 171 -1.00 -1.55 -17.30
N MET A 172 -1.61 -2.71 -17.48
CA MET A 172 -1.81 -3.34 -18.78
C MET A 172 -2.56 -2.44 -19.77
N GLN A 173 -3.55 -1.67 -19.29
CA GLN A 173 -4.40 -0.82 -20.12
C GLN A 173 -3.65 0.36 -20.76
N GLU A 174 -2.50 0.73 -20.25
CA GLU A 174 -1.62 1.75 -20.82
C GLU A 174 -0.49 1.17 -21.69
N GLY A 175 -0.43 -0.16 -21.84
CA GLY A 175 0.51 -0.85 -22.71
C GLY A 175 1.96 -0.43 -22.48
N LEU A 176 2.67 -0.08 -23.55
CA LEU A 176 4.07 0.35 -23.50
C LEU A 176 4.29 1.60 -22.63
N LEU A 177 3.30 2.50 -22.55
CA LEU A 177 3.43 3.71 -21.73
C LEU A 177 3.64 3.37 -20.24
N SER A 178 2.99 2.33 -19.74
CA SER A 178 3.21 1.88 -18.36
C SER A 178 4.61 1.29 -18.17
N LEU A 179 5.14 0.54 -19.13
CA LEU A 179 6.50 0.00 -19.08
C LEU A 179 7.56 1.10 -19.11
N MET A 180 7.34 2.17 -19.90
CA MET A 180 8.25 3.32 -19.96
C MET A 180 8.36 4.06 -18.62
N GLN A 181 7.38 3.89 -17.70
CA GLN A 181 7.50 4.48 -16.36
C GLN A 181 8.64 3.84 -15.55
N MET A 182 9.00 2.58 -15.81
CA MET A 182 10.14 1.94 -15.16
C MET A 182 11.43 2.72 -15.45
N ALA A 183 11.71 3.02 -16.72
CA ALA A 183 12.88 3.81 -17.09
C ALA A 183 12.81 5.25 -16.58
N LYS A 184 11.63 5.88 -16.65
CA LYS A 184 11.40 7.26 -16.20
C LYS A 184 11.66 7.43 -14.69
N THR A 185 11.16 6.51 -13.87
CA THR A 185 11.35 6.55 -12.41
C THR A 185 12.79 6.23 -12.01
N SER A 186 13.42 5.24 -12.65
CA SER A 186 14.83 4.91 -12.43
C SER A 186 15.76 6.07 -12.78
N ALA A 187 15.52 6.75 -13.91
CA ALA A 187 16.26 7.95 -14.28
C ALA A 187 16.10 9.12 -13.29
N ALA A 188 14.92 9.25 -12.67
CA ALA A 188 14.71 10.23 -11.62
C ALA A 188 15.52 9.90 -10.36
N LEU A 189 15.58 8.64 -9.95
CA LEU A 189 16.38 8.19 -8.80
C LEU A 189 17.89 8.41 -9.01
N THR A 190 18.39 8.26 -10.26
CA THR A 190 19.78 8.61 -10.57
C THR A 190 20.08 10.08 -10.26
N LYS A 191 19.14 10.99 -10.52
CA LYS A 191 19.31 12.41 -10.17
C LYS A 191 19.31 12.63 -8.66
N LEU A 192 18.45 11.90 -7.91
CA LEU A 192 18.40 11.96 -6.45
C LEU A 192 19.70 11.49 -5.84
N SER A 193 20.22 10.36 -6.31
CA SER A 193 21.51 9.79 -5.89
C SER A 193 22.67 10.74 -6.21
N SER A 194 22.68 11.36 -7.41
CA SER A 194 23.69 12.38 -7.78
C SER A 194 23.64 13.61 -6.88
N ALA A 195 22.50 13.92 -6.30
CA ALA A 195 22.34 15.00 -5.30
C ALA A 195 22.77 14.55 -3.89
N GLY A 196 23.18 13.31 -3.67
CA GLY A 196 23.57 12.76 -2.38
C GLY A 196 22.40 12.58 -1.40
N LEU A 197 21.17 12.46 -1.92
CA LEU A 197 19.96 12.37 -1.10
C LEU A 197 19.45 10.94 -1.04
N PRO A 198 19.10 10.41 0.16
CA PRO A 198 18.70 9.01 0.31
C PRO A 198 17.31 8.72 -0.24
N PHE A 199 17.20 7.54 -0.83
CA PHE A 199 15.95 6.91 -1.21
C PHE A 199 15.68 5.68 -0.32
N ILE A 200 14.59 5.71 0.46
CA ILE A 200 14.12 4.57 1.23
C ILE A 200 12.93 3.93 0.50
N SER A 201 13.07 2.67 0.14
CA SER A 201 11.99 1.86 -0.43
C SER A 201 11.35 0.98 0.66
N VAL A 202 10.03 1.10 0.82
CA VAL A 202 9.24 0.27 1.73
C VAL A 202 8.33 -0.62 0.91
N LEU A 203 8.55 -1.93 1.00
CA LEU A 203 7.84 -2.96 0.24
C LEU A 203 6.72 -3.56 1.09
N THR A 204 5.49 -3.50 0.60
CA THR A 204 4.33 -4.05 1.29
C THR A 204 3.60 -5.09 0.45
N ASP A 205 2.62 -5.78 1.03
CA ASP A 205 1.88 -6.86 0.36
C ASP A 205 0.78 -6.34 -0.57
N PRO A 206 0.84 -6.65 -1.89
CA PRO A 206 1.97 -7.18 -2.65
C PRO A 206 2.83 -6.07 -3.30
N THR A 207 4.09 -6.36 -3.62
CA THR A 207 4.92 -5.51 -4.50
C THR A 207 5.50 -6.36 -5.63
N MET A 208 4.92 -6.23 -6.84
CA MET A 208 5.15 -7.18 -7.93
C MET A 208 5.45 -6.50 -9.26
N GLY A 209 5.87 -7.30 -10.23
CA GLY A 209 5.96 -6.96 -11.65
C GLY A 209 6.87 -5.78 -11.96
N GLY A 210 6.40 -4.86 -12.83
CA GLY A 210 7.19 -3.70 -13.24
C GLY A 210 7.54 -2.72 -12.11
N VAL A 211 6.82 -2.73 -10.99
CA VAL A 211 7.14 -1.90 -9.82
C VAL A 211 8.34 -2.48 -9.09
N SER A 212 8.35 -3.78 -8.78
CA SER A 212 9.52 -4.44 -8.20
C SER A 212 10.72 -4.44 -9.12
N ALA A 213 10.52 -4.64 -10.43
CA ALA A 213 11.59 -4.63 -11.43
C ALA A 213 12.12 -3.22 -11.77
N SER A 214 11.71 -2.19 -11.04
CA SER A 214 12.20 -0.83 -11.19
C SER A 214 12.46 -0.16 -9.84
N PHE A 215 11.87 0.98 -9.56
CA PHE A 215 12.19 1.80 -8.40
C PHE A 215 12.03 1.10 -7.05
N ALA A 216 11.13 0.12 -6.91
CA ALA A 216 10.91 -0.52 -5.61
C ALA A 216 12.13 -1.31 -5.10
N MET A 217 12.98 -1.82 -6.00
CA MET A 217 14.23 -2.51 -5.65
C MET A 217 15.49 -1.64 -5.87
N LEU A 218 15.32 -0.31 -5.98
CA LEU A 218 16.43 0.65 -6.16
C LEU A 218 16.64 1.54 -4.93
N GLY A 219 16.09 1.17 -3.77
CA GLY A 219 16.33 1.88 -2.51
C GLY A 219 17.78 1.83 -2.06
N ASP A 220 18.30 2.92 -1.50
CA ASP A 220 19.55 2.88 -0.74
C ASP A 220 19.37 2.02 0.52
N ILE A 221 18.16 1.99 1.06
CA ILE A 221 17.68 1.05 2.08
C ILE A 221 16.33 0.50 1.62
N ILE A 222 16.21 -0.82 1.61
CA ILE A 222 14.99 -1.54 1.24
C ILE A 222 14.40 -2.21 2.48
N ILE A 223 13.23 -1.74 2.88
CA ILE A 223 12.49 -2.23 4.05
C ILE A 223 11.28 -3.03 3.57
N ALA A 224 10.99 -4.17 4.17
CA ALA A 224 9.74 -4.89 3.91
C ALA A 224 8.85 -4.94 5.16
N GLU A 225 7.52 -4.96 4.96
CA GLU A 225 6.59 -5.38 6.02
C GLU A 225 6.67 -6.91 6.21
N PRO A 226 6.42 -7.43 7.44
CA PRO A 226 6.42 -8.86 7.68
C PRO A 226 5.49 -9.62 6.72
N ASN A 227 5.98 -10.75 6.21
CA ASN A 227 5.27 -11.66 5.32
C ASN A 227 4.75 -11.02 4.00
N ALA A 228 5.23 -9.85 3.61
CA ALA A 228 4.85 -9.21 2.35
C ALA A 228 5.27 -10.06 1.15
N LEU A 229 4.36 -10.20 0.16
CA LEU A 229 4.64 -10.87 -1.10
C LEU A 229 5.36 -9.89 -2.04
N ILE A 230 6.61 -10.20 -2.36
CA ILE A 230 7.48 -9.32 -3.17
C ILE A 230 8.16 -10.18 -4.23
N GLY A 231 8.00 -9.80 -5.49
CA GLY A 231 8.62 -10.56 -6.59
C GLY A 231 8.30 -9.95 -7.95
N PHE A 232 8.72 -10.60 -9.03
CA PHE A 232 8.38 -10.16 -10.38
C PHE A 232 7.14 -10.86 -10.90
N ALA A 233 7.23 -12.14 -11.26
CA ALA A 233 6.07 -12.94 -11.60
C ALA A 233 5.43 -13.51 -10.32
N GLY A 234 4.09 -13.54 -10.29
CA GLY A 234 3.37 -14.13 -9.16
C GLY A 234 3.61 -15.64 -9.04
N PRO A 235 3.54 -16.23 -7.82
CA PRO A 235 3.79 -17.65 -7.60
C PRO A 235 3.01 -18.56 -8.55
N ARG A 236 1.72 -18.31 -8.76
CA ARG A 236 0.88 -19.09 -9.69
C ARG A 236 1.39 -19.07 -11.13
N VAL A 237 1.90 -17.93 -11.59
CA VAL A 237 2.45 -17.80 -12.95
C VAL A 237 3.72 -18.64 -13.07
N ILE A 238 4.58 -18.58 -12.06
CA ILE A 238 5.83 -19.37 -12.04
C ILE A 238 5.48 -20.88 -12.05
N GLU A 239 4.66 -21.34 -11.12
CA GLU A 239 4.25 -22.75 -11.01
C GLU A 239 3.62 -23.27 -12.31
N GLN A 240 2.76 -22.48 -12.94
CA GLN A 240 2.12 -22.87 -14.23
C GLN A 240 3.11 -22.91 -15.39
N THR A 241 4.14 -22.05 -15.37
CA THR A 241 5.13 -21.94 -16.45
C THR A 241 6.21 -23.01 -16.30
N VAL A 242 6.77 -23.15 -15.09
CA VAL A 242 7.85 -24.10 -14.81
C VAL A 242 7.33 -25.49 -14.48
N ARG A 243 6.05 -25.60 -14.05
CA ARG A 243 5.38 -26.85 -13.62
C ARG A 243 6.03 -27.52 -12.42
N GLU A 244 6.58 -26.71 -11.52
CA GLU A 244 7.19 -27.13 -10.27
C GLU A 244 6.49 -26.47 -9.08
N THR A 245 6.54 -27.13 -7.92
CA THR A 245 6.05 -26.56 -6.66
C THR A 245 7.10 -25.64 -6.08
N LEU A 246 6.72 -24.42 -5.72
CA LEU A 246 7.63 -23.43 -5.13
C LEU A 246 7.93 -23.78 -3.67
N PRO A 247 9.13 -23.47 -3.18
CA PRO A 247 9.48 -23.63 -1.76
C PRO A 247 8.53 -22.85 -0.84
N GLU A 248 8.33 -23.37 0.37
CA GLU A 248 7.58 -22.65 1.39
C GLU A 248 8.22 -21.28 1.67
N GLY A 249 7.38 -20.24 1.78
CA GLY A 249 7.84 -18.88 2.01
C GLY A 249 8.46 -18.18 0.78
N PHE A 250 8.47 -18.82 -0.38
CA PHE A 250 9.02 -18.22 -1.61
C PHE A 250 8.39 -16.85 -1.90
N GLN A 251 9.23 -15.87 -2.24
CA GLN A 251 8.85 -14.46 -2.47
C GLN A 251 8.25 -13.74 -1.25
N ARG A 252 8.34 -14.29 -0.04
CA ARG A 252 7.99 -13.56 1.18
C ARG A 252 9.17 -12.69 1.66
N ALA A 253 8.84 -11.66 2.41
CA ALA A 253 9.82 -10.72 2.94
C ALA A 253 10.97 -11.42 3.66
N GLU A 254 10.68 -12.44 4.46
CA GLU A 254 11.64 -13.25 5.22
C GLU A 254 12.61 -13.97 4.28
N PHE A 255 12.08 -14.62 3.26
CA PHE A 255 12.88 -15.28 2.23
C PHE A 255 13.83 -14.29 1.52
N LEU A 256 13.34 -13.08 1.23
CA LEU A 256 14.12 -12.07 0.52
C LEU A 256 15.24 -11.45 1.37
N VAL A 257 15.03 -11.32 2.69
CA VAL A 257 16.09 -10.90 3.62
C VAL A 257 17.18 -11.96 3.68
N ASP A 258 16.82 -13.24 3.80
CA ASP A 258 17.79 -14.34 3.83
C ASP A 258 18.63 -14.45 2.54
N HIS A 259 18.07 -13.97 1.41
CA HIS A 259 18.74 -13.93 0.11
C HIS A 259 19.37 -12.57 -0.23
N GLY A 260 19.38 -11.62 0.71
CA GLY A 260 20.03 -10.31 0.53
C GLY A 260 19.34 -9.37 -0.44
N ALA A 261 18.07 -9.62 -0.79
CA ALA A 261 17.29 -8.74 -1.67
C ALA A 261 16.55 -7.63 -0.90
N VAL A 262 16.38 -7.77 0.40
CA VAL A 262 15.77 -6.80 1.32
C VAL A 262 16.70 -6.64 2.51
N ASP A 263 16.92 -5.40 2.97
CA ASP A 263 17.86 -5.10 4.05
C ASP A 263 17.28 -5.44 5.44
N LEU A 264 15.99 -5.16 5.65
CA LEU A 264 15.35 -5.40 6.94
C LEU A 264 13.83 -5.55 6.83
N ILE A 265 13.26 -6.29 7.78
CA ILE A 265 11.81 -6.38 7.98
C ILE A 265 11.45 -5.52 9.17
N VAL A 266 10.41 -4.68 9.01
CA VAL A 266 9.94 -3.76 10.05
C VAL A 266 8.42 -3.85 10.17
N ASP A 267 7.94 -4.09 11.40
CA ASP A 267 6.52 -3.99 11.70
C ASP A 267 6.02 -2.57 11.44
N ARG A 268 4.85 -2.46 10.84
CA ARG A 268 4.23 -1.16 10.49
C ARG A 268 4.12 -0.22 11.68
N ARG A 269 3.89 -0.75 12.86
CA ARG A 269 3.76 0.00 14.12
C ARG A 269 5.06 0.70 14.53
N GLU A 270 6.21 0.16 14.09
CA GLU A 270 7.56 0.68 14.36
C GLU A 270 8.16 1.44 13.16
N MET A 271 7.50 1.36 12.00
CA MET A 271 8.02 1.86 10.72
C MET A 271 8.41 3.34 10.80
N ARG A 272 7.56 4.17 11.39
CA ARG A 272 7.79 5.62 11.51
C ARG A 272 9.07 5.92 12.28
N GLN A 273 9.26 5.30 13.44
CA GLN A 273 10.46 5.50 14.27
C GLN A 273 11.71 4.94 13.59
N LYS A 274 11.59 3.77 12.94
CA LYS A 274 12.71 3.13 12.25
C LYS A 274 13.20 3.98 11.08
N ILE A 275 12.29 4.48 10.25
CA ILE A 275 12.63 5.38 9.15
C ILE A 275 13.28 6.67 9.66
N ALA A 276 12.73 7.30 10.71
CA ALA A 276 13.33 8.51 11.30
C ALA A 276 14.78 8.28 11.76
N ASN A 277 15.04 7.15 12.43
CA ASN A 277 16.39 6.80 12.87
C ASN A 277 17.36 6.59 11.69
N ILE A 278 16.92 5.92 10.63
CA ILE A 278 17.72 5.71 9.42
C ILE A 278 18.03 7.05 8.76
N LEU A 279 17.02 7.90 8.56
CA LEU A 279 17.18 9.23 7.95
C LEU A 279 18.09 10.13 8.76
N SER A 280 17.95 10.14 10.08
CA SER A 280 18.83 10.90 10.98
C SER A 280 20.30 10.54 10.79
N SER A 281 20.59 9.24 10.59
CA SER A 281 21.95 8.77 10.36
C SER A 281 22.45 9.13 8.96
N LEU A 282 21.64 8.91 7.92
CA LEU A 282 22.03 9.17 6.51
C LEU A 282 22.16 10.66 6.22
N MET A 283 21.26 11.48 6.75
CA MET A 283 21.27 12.93 6.55
C MET A 283 22.16 13.69 7.54
N ARG A 284 22.80 12.98 8.49
CA ARG A 284 23.67 13.57 9.54
C ARG A 284 22.98 14.66 10.36
N VAL A 285 21.69 14.51 10.61
CA VAL A 285 20.90 15.41 11.46
C VAL A 285 20.68 14.79 12.84
N PRO A 286 20.51 15.60 13.91
CA PRO A 286 20.23 15.07 15.24
C PRO A 286 19.05 14.11 15.23
N LYS A 287 19.12 13.04 16.06
CA LYS A 287 17.98 12.15 16.25
C LYS A 287 16.79 12.95 16.79
N ALA A 288 15.62 12.74 16.20
CA ALA A 288 14.38 13.24 16.77
C ALA A 288 14.19 12.67 18.18
N ALA A 289 13.85 13.53 19.12
CA ALA A 289 13.60 13.16 20.52
C ALA A 289 12.31 12.35 20.67
#